data_fd93c593e3f27c75bce41d78ab3873f5
#
_entry.id   fd93c593e3f27c75bce41d78ab3873f5
#
_cell.length_a   1.000
_cell.length_b   1.000
_cell.length_c   1.000
_cell.angle_alpha   90.00
_cell.angle_beta   90.00
_cell.angle_gamma   90.00
#
_symmetry.space_group_name_H-M   'P 1'
#
loop_
_entity.id
_entity.type
_entity.pdbx_description
1 polymer ?
#
loop_
_entity_poly.entity_id
_entity_poly.type
_entity_poly.pdbx_seq_one_letter_code
_entity_poly.pdbx_strand_id
1 'polypeptide(L)'
;MNDYLLLGMSMVTADFVDFFLEATEAAAVAASPWRGKGDGKAADGAAVEAMRAVFDKVPFDGRVAIGEGERDDAPMLWIGEPLGSMQGHPNASKIDIAVDPLECTNHVAQDLSLIHISEPTRRLV
;
A
#
# COMPACT_ATOMS: atom_id res chain seq x y z
N MET A 1 -24.70 23.26 3.59
CA MET A 1 -23.35 23.33 3.03
C MET A 1 -22.44 22.21 3.52
N ASN A 2 -22.52 21.89 4.79
CA ASN A 2 -21.74 20.76 5.33
C ASN A 2 -22.13 19.42 4.72
N ASP A 3 -23.40 19.22 4.37
CA ASP A 3 -23.87 17.96 3.78
C ASP A 3 -23.32 17.77 2.35
N TYR A 4 -23.16 18.86 1.61
CA TYR A 4 -22.57 18.81 0.29
C TYR A 4 -21.06 18.52 0.35
N LEU A 5 -20.40 19.06 1.35
CA LEU A 5 -18.97 18.81 1.54
C LEU A 5 -18.73 17.36 1.95
N LEU A 6 -19.55 16.84 2.88
CA LEU A 6 -19.51 15.44 3.30
C LEU A 6 -19.83 14.49 2.15
N LEU A 7 -20.84 14.82 1.36
CA LEU A 7 -21.22 14.03 0.20
C LEU A 7 -20.09 14.05 -0.84
N GLY A 8 -19.51 15.21 -1.10
CA GLY A 8 -18.37 15.35 -2.00
C GLY A 8 -17.16 14.58 -1.53
N MET A 9 -16.81 14.63 -0.26
CA MET A 9 -15.71 13.86 0.32
C MET A 9 -15.99 12.36 0.30
N SER A 10 -17.20 11.93 0.60
CA SER A 10 -17.60 10.53 0.49
C SER A 10 -17.51 10.01 -0.95
N MET A 11 -17.95 10.79 -1.90
CA MET A 11 -17.88 10.42 -3.32
C MET A 11 -16.43 10.33 -3.80
N VAL A 12 -15.58 11.29 -3.41
CA VAL A 12 -14.16 11.28 -3.74
C VAL A 12 -13.47 10.07 -3.14
N THR A 13 -13.76 9.74 -1.89
CA THR A 13 -13.22 8.55 -1.23
C THR A 13 -13.70 7.27 -1.92
N ALA A 14 -14.98 7.20 -2.29
CA ALA A 14 -15.55 6.05 -3.01
C ALA A 14 -14.92 5.89 -4.40
N ASP A 15 -14.67 6.97 -5.11
CA ASP A 15 -14.04 6.94 -6.43
C ASP A 15 -12.63 6.35 -6.41
N PHE A 16 -11.92 6.46 -5.28
CA PHE A 16 -10.56 5.93 -5.16
C PHE A 16 -10.49 4.50 -4.64
N VAL A 17 -11.57 3.95 -4.10
CA VAL A 17 -11.59 2.60 -3.53
C VAL A 17 -11.14 1.56 -4.56
N ASP A 18 -11.61 1.64 -5.78
CA ASP A 18 -11.24 0.70 -6.84
C ASP A 18 -9.74 0.76 -7.16
N PHE A 19 -9.15 1.95 -7.11
CA PHE A 19 -7.70 2.12 -7.29
C PHE A 19 -6.91 1.51 -6.15
N PHE A 20 -7.38 1.65 -4.92
CA PHE A 20 -6.73 1.02 -3.76
C PHE A 20 -6.84 -0.50 -3.81
N LEU A 21 -7.98 -1.03 -4.24
CA LEU A 21 -8.12 -2.47 -4.47
C LEU A 21 -7.16 -2.95 -5.57
N GLU A 22 -7.10 -2.23 -6.69
CA GLU A 22 -6.17 -2.55 -7.76
C GLU A 22 -4.71 -2.56 -7.27
N ALA A 23 -4.34 -1.57 -6.45
CA ALA A 23 -2.99 -1.49 -5.88
C ALA A 23 -2.65 -2.68 -5.00
N THR A 24 -3.58 -3.10 -4.12
CA THR A 24 -3.37 -4.27 -3.26
C THR A 24 -3.33 -5.57 -4.05
N GLU A 25 -4.18 -5.72 -5.05
CA GLU A 25 -4.17 -6.87 -5.95
C GLU A 25 -2.87 -6.94 -6.76
N ALA A 26 -2.42 -5.82 -7.30
CA ALA A 26 -1.16 -5.75 -8.04
C ALA A 26 0.03 -6.16 -7.17
N ALA A 27 0.08 -5.69 -5.93
CA ALA A 27 1.13 -6.08 -4.98
C ALA A 27 1.08 -7.58 -4.69
N ALA A 28 -0.09 -8.14 -4.46
CA ALA A 28 -0.27 -9.57 -4.19
C ALA A 28 0.16 -10.43 -5.38
N VAL A 29 -0.25 -10.05 -6.58
CA VAL A 29 0.13 -10.77 -7.82
C VAL A 29 1.63 -10.70 -8.04
N ALA A 30 2.25 -9.53 -7.86
CA ALA A 30 3.70 -9.36 -8.03
C ALA A 30 4.52 -10.14 -7.01
N ALA A 31 4.05 -10.24 -5.77
CA ALA A 31 4.73 -10.99 -4.72
C ALA A 31 4.53 -12.51 -4.84
N SER A 32 3.47 -12.96 -5.48
CA SER A 32 3.08 -14.38 -5.56
C SER A 32 4.20 -15.30 -6.08
N PRO A 33 4.96 -14.96 -7.15
CA PRO A 33 6.07 -15.80 -7.62
C PRO A 33 7.20 -15.99 -6.61
N TRP A 34 7.29 -15.08 -5.62
CA TRP A 34 8.32 -15.11 -4.59
C TRP A 34 7.95 -15.93 -3.36
N ARG A 35 6.72 -16.43 -3.32
CA ARG A 35 6.23 -17.23 -2.20
C ARG A 35 7.07 -18.50 -2.05
N GLY A 36 7.58 -18.73 -0.85
CA GLY A 36 8.40 -19.89 -0.55
C GLY A 36 9.80 -19.92 -1.15
N LYS A 37 10.27 -18.79 -1.70
CA LYS A 37 11.61 -18.69 -2.33
C LYS A 37 12.73 -18.32 -1.36
N GLY A 38 12.41 -17.99 -0.11
CA GLY A 38 13.39 -17.62 0.89
C GLY A 38 13.98 -16.22 0.72
N ASP A 39 13.41 -15.38 -0.14
CA ASP A 39 13.89 -14.03 -0.41
C ASP A 39 12.79 -13.00 -0.14
N GLY A 40 12.69 -12.58 1.13
CA GLY A 40 11.69 -11.60 1.55
C GLY A 40 11.91 -10.22 0.93
N LYS A 41 13.15 -9.81 0.70
CA LYS A 41 13.46 -8.52 0.10
C LYS A 41 12.99 -8.44 -1.36
N ALA A 42 13.19 -9.51 -2.11
CA ALA A 42 12.73 -9.57 -3.50
C ALA A 42 11.19 -9.58 -3.56
N ALA A 43 10.53 -10.32 -2.68
CA ALA A 43 9.07 -10.34 -2.58
C ALA A 43 8.52 -8.95 -2.25
N ASP A 44 9.09 -8.28 -1.26
CA ASP A 44 8.71 -6.94 -0.85
C ASP A 44 8.95 -5.93 -1.97
N GLY A 45 10.11 -5.96 -2.60
CA GLY A 45 10.44 -5.08 -3.71
C GLY A 45 9.48 -5.21 -4.88
N ALA A 46 9.08 -6.43 -5.23
CA ALA A 46 8.10 -6.67 -6.28
C ALA A 46 6.73 -6.08 -5.93
N ALA A 47 6.28 -6.27 -4.68
CA ALA A 47 5.03 -5.71 -4.19
C ALA A 47 5.07 -4.16 -4.21
N VAL A 48 6.16 -3.56 -3.72
CA VAL A 48 6.36 -2.10 -3.70
C VAL A 48 6.26 -1.51 -5.10
N GLU A 49 6.98 -2.05 -6.05
CA GLU A 49 7.00 -1.52 -7.42
C GLU A 49 5.64 -1.64 -8.10
N ALA A 50 4.96 -2.77 -7.93
CA ALA A 50 3.64 -2.97 -8.49
C ALA A 50 2.60 -2.01 -7.88
N MET A 51 2.63 -1.83 -6.58
CA MET A 51 1.72 -0.93 -5.87
C MET A 51 1.96 0.53 -6.26
N ARG A 52 3.23 0.94 -6.30
CA ARG A 52 3.62 2.29 -6.73
C ARG A 52 3.14 2.58 -8.15
N ALA A 53 3.31 1.63 -9.07
CA ALA A 53 2.87 1.80 -10.46
C ALA A 53 1.36 2.06 -10.57
N VAL A 54 0.55 1.41 -9.74
CA VAL A 54 -0.89 1.67 -9.69
C VAL A 54 -1.15 3.06 -9.12
N PHE A 55 -0.58 3.39 -7.97
CA PHE A 55 -0.83 4.68 -7.32
C PHE A 55 -0.41 5.87 -8.18
N ASP A 56 0.68 5.76 -8.93
CA ASP A 56 1.17 6.86 -9.78
C ASP A 56 0.20 7.26 -10.88
N LYS A 57 -0.73 6.39 -11.24
CA LYS A 57 -1.77 6.66 -12.24
C LYS A 57 -3.06 7.23 -11.64
N VAL A 58 -3.21 7.20 -10.32
CA VAL A 58 -4.43 7.65 -9.66
C VAL A 58 -4.49 9.18 -9.70
N PRO A 59 -5.65 9.77 -10.11
CA PRO A 59 -5.77 11.21 -10.24
C PRO A 59 -5.99 11.90 -8.88
N PHE A 60 -5.02 11.81 -8.03
CA PHE A 60 -4.99 12.47 -6.73
C PHE A 60 -3.62 13.08 -6.45
N ASP A 61 -3.56 13.95 -5.44
CA ASP A 61 -2.33 14.44 -4.83
C ASP A 61 -2.12 13.64 -3.54
N GLY A 62 -1.47 12.47 -3.68
CA GLY A 62 -1.27 11.54 -2.59
C GLY A 62 0.10 11.69 -1.93
N ARG A 63 0.15 11.26 -0.69
CA ARG A 63 1.39 11.20 0.07
C ARG A 63 1.34 10.02 1.04
N VAL A 64 2.42 9.30 1.15
CA VAL A 64 2.57 8.25 2.17
C VAL A 64 2.73 8.92 3.53
N ALA A 65 1.73 8.77 4.39
CA ALA A 65 1.76 9.26 5.77
C ALA A 65 2.28 8.19 6.73
N ILE A 66 1.88 6.95 6.51
CA ILE A 66 2.37 5.77 7.24
C ILE A 66 2.85 4.76 6.19
N GLY A 67 4.11 4.43 6.21
CA GLY A 67 4.72 3.53 5.24
C GLY A 67 5.80 2.67 5.89
N GLU A 68 6.81 2.33 5.10
CA GLU A 68 7.88 1.41 5.50
C GLU A 68 9.06 2.11 6.19
N GLY A 69 8.87 3.33 6.66
CA GLY A 69 9.87 4.11 7.35
C GLY A 69 10.41 5.28 6.53
N GLU A 70 11.57 5.81 6.96
CA GLU A 70 12.23 6.90 6.25
C GLU A 70 12.88 6.39 4.98
N ARG A 71 13.01 7.29 3.99
CA ARG A 71 13.61 6.95 2.72
C ARG A 71 15.05 6.46 2.88
N ASP A 72 15.35 5.31 2.28
CA ASP A 72 16.68 4.76 2.13
C ASP A 72 16.89 4.18 0.72
N ASP A 73 17.95 3.40 0.50
CA ASP A 73 18.26 2.83 -0.80
C ASP A 73 17.46 1.57 -1.14
N ALA A 74 16.72 1.00 -0.20
CA ALA A 74 15.89 -0.17 -0.45
C ALA A 74 14.61 0.20 -1.20
N PRO A 75 14.06 -0.68 -2.03
CA PRO A 75 12.73 -0.50 -2.60
C PRO A 75 11.69 -0.43 -1.47
N MET A 76 10.99 0.69 -1.36
CA MET A 76 10.04 0.92 -0.29
C MET A 76 9.09 2.07 -0.63
N LEU A 77 7.93 2.07 -0.01
CA LEU A 77 7.05 3.23 0.05
C LEU A 77 7.39 4.00 1.32
N TRP A 78 8.21 5.04 1.18
CA TRP A 78 8.73 5.77 2.33
C TRP A 78 7.76 6.84 2.82
N ILE A 79 7.89 7.21 4.07
CA ILE A 79 7.10 8.29 4.67
C ILE A 79 7.39 9.61 3.93
N GLY A 80 6.33 10.24 3.45
CA GLY A 80 6.41 11.48 2.67
C GLY A 80 6.50 11.27 1.16
N GLU A 81 6.58 10.02 0.67
CA GLU A 81 6.62 9.76 -0.77
C GLU A 81 5.38 10.31 -1.46
N PRO A 82 5.56 11.14 -2.52
CA PRO A 82 4.43 11.60 -3.31
C PRO A 82 3.92 10.50 -4.23
N LEU A 83 2.60 10.31 -4.26
CA LEU A 83 1.92 9.34 -5.10
C LEU A 83 0.76 9.99 -5.82
N GLY A 84 0.49 9.55 -7.04
CA GLY A 84 -0.61 10.07 -7.83
C GLY A 84 -0.17 11.01 -8.94
N SER A 85 -1.04 11.17 -9.92
CA SER A 85 -0.76 11.92 -11.15
C SER A 85 -1.01 13.42 -11.03
N MET A 86 -1.59 13.88 -9.91
CA MET A 86 -2.03 15.28 -9.76
C MET A 86 -1.29 16.00 -8.62
N GLN A 87 0.00 15.71 -8.45
CA GLN A 87 0.82 16.38 -7.44
C GLN A 87 0.81 17.90 -7.62
N GLY A 88 0.48 18.63 -6.55
CA GLY A 88 0.45 20.10 -6.55
C GLY A 88 -0.70 20.72 -7.31
N HIS A 89 -1.58 19.96 -7.89
CA HIS A 89 -2.71 20.49 -8.66
C HIS A 89 -3.75 21.09 -7.70
N PRO A 90 -4.23 22.32 -7.92
CA PRO A 90 -5.13 23.00 -6.96
C PRO A 90 -6.49 22.33 -6.79
N ASN A 91 -6.95 21.59 -7.80
CA ASN A 91 -8.24 20.88 -7.77
C ASN A 91 -8.10 19.40 -7.41
N ALA A 92 -6.89 18.94 -7.14
CA ALA A 92 -6.69 17.55 -6.77
C ALA A 92 -7.15 17.28 -5.35
N SER A 93 -7.71 16.07 -5.15
CA SER A 93 -7.95 15.55 -3.81
C SER A 93 -6.61 15.24 -3.14
N LYS A 94 -6.40 15.79 -1.95
CA LYS A 94 -5.21 15.49 -1.15
C LYS A 94 -5.49 14.29 -0.28
N ILE A 95 -4.71 13.24 -0.45
CA ILE A 95 -4.92 11.95 0.22
C ILE A 95 -3.67 11.57 1.00
N ASP A 96 -3.83 11.30 2.27
CA ASP A 96 -2.80 10.68 3.11
C ASP A 96 -3.01 9.16 3.07
N ILE A 97 -1.94 8.43 2.80
CA ILE A 97 -1.98 6.99 2.57
C ILE A 97 -1.22 6.28 3.68
N ALA A 98 -1.87 5.32 4.31
CA ALA A 98 -1.25 4.36 5.21
C ALA A 98 -1.12 3.04 4.45
N VAL A 99 0.10 2.52 4.31
CA VAL A 99 0.36 1.39 3.43
C VAL A 99 1.45 0.47 3.97
N ASP A 100 1.21 -0.82 3.79
CA ASP A 100 2.20 -1.88 3.86
C ASP A 100 2.05 -2.73 2.60
N PRO A 101 3.01 -2.69 1.65
CA PRO A 101 2.89 -3.41 0.39
C PRO A 101 2.86 -4.92 0.53
N LEU A 102 3.56 -5.47 1.52
CA LEU A 102 3.63 -6.90 1.76
C LEU A 102 3.71 -7.17 3.27
N GLU A 103 2.58 -7.54 3.85
CA GLU A 103 2.49 -7.88 5.27
C GLU A 103 3.30 -9.13 5.57
N CYS A 104 4.19 -9.01 6.55
CA CYS A 104 5.02 -10.09 7.04
C CYS A 104 5.83 -10.83 5.95
N THR A 105 6.84 -10.15 5.42
CA THR A 105 7.68 -10.63 4.31
C THR A 105 8.33 -11.98 4.59
N ASN A 106 8.70 -12.26 5.85
CA ASN A 106 9.28 -13.54 6.24
C ASN A 106 8.32 -14.71 6.03
N HIS A 107 7.03 -14.52 6.30
CA HIS A 107 6.01 -15.55 6.07
C HIS A 107 5.82 -15.81 4.58
N VAL A 108 5.87 -14.78 3.76
CA VAL A 108 5.81 -14.94 2.29
C VAL A 108 7.04 -15.72 1.79
N ALA A 109 8.23 -15.34 2.24
CA ALA A 109 9.46 -16.00 1.86
C ALA A 109 9.48 -17.49 2.21
N GLN A 110 8.85 -17.87 3.32
CA GLN A 110 8.79 -19.23 3.84
C GLN A 110 7.48 -19.94 3.51
N ASP A 111 6.55 -19.29 2.80
CA ASP A 111 5.21 -19.81 2.49
C ASP A 111 4.41 -20.19 3.75
N LEU A 112 4.43 -19.31 4.75
CA LEU A 112 3.72 -19.52 6.01
C LEU A 112 2.41 -18.73 6.05
N SER A 113 1.44 -19.26 6.81
CA SER A 113 0.15 -18.60 7.00
C SER A 113 0.24 -17.41 7.93
N LEU A 114 -0.46 -16.32 7.60
CA LEU A 114 -0.62 -15.16 8.47
C LEU A 114 -1.52 -15.43 9.68
N ILE A 115 -2.30 -16.49 9.66
CA ILE A 115 -3.20 -16.85 10.77
C ILE A 115 -2.42 -17.05 12.06
N HIS A 116 -1.23 -17.61 11.99
CA HIS A 116 -0.37 -17.80 13.16
C HIS A 116 0.11 -16.51 13.80
N ILE A 117 0.17 -15.43 13.05
CA ILE A 117 0.52 -14.11 13.56
C ILE A 117 -0.65 -13.48 14.31
N SER A 118 -1.86 -13.77 13.85
CA SER A 118 -3.09 -13.20 14.40
C SER A 118 -3.51 -13.79 15.74
N GLU A 119 -2.84 -14.84 16.19
CA GLU A 119 -3.17 -15.55 17.42
C GLU A 119 -2.01 -15.51 18.45
N PRO A 120 -1.62 -14.32 18.91
CA PRO A 120 -0.44 -14.20 19.77
C PRO A 120 -0.59 -14.93 21.11
N THR A 121 -1.81 -15.08 21.62
CA THR A 121 -2.07 -15.75 22.89
C THR A 121 -1.75 -17.24 22.85
N ARG A 122 -1.85 -17.90 21.72
CA ARG A 122 -1.49 -19.31 21.58
C ARG A 122 0.00 -19.58 21.69
N ARG A 123 0.80 -18.58 21.40
CA ARG A 123 2.27 -18.71 21.45
C ARG A 123 2.83 -18.63 22.85
N LEU A 124 2.08 -18.03 23.75
CA LEU A 124 2.48 -17.84 25.13
C LEU A 124 2.16 -19.03 26.01
N VAL A 125 1.41 -19.96 25.50
CA VAL A 125 1.05 -21.22 26.15
C VAL A 125 1.96 -22.32 25.68
#